data_d3382c6e1c005711cb287eddf75b5b7d
#
_entry.id   d3382c6e1c005711cb287eddf75b5b7d
#
_cell.length_a   1.000
_cell.length_b   1.000
_cell.length_c   1.000
_cell.angle_alpha   90.00
_cell.angle_beta   90.00
_cell.angle_gamma   90.00
#
_symmetry.space_group_name_H-M   'P 1'
#
loop_
_entity.id
_entity.type
_entity.pdbx_description
1 polymer ?
#
loop_
_entity_poly.entity_id
_entity_poly.type
_entity_poly.pdbx_seq_one_letter_code
_entity_poly.pdbx_strand_id
1 'polypeptide(L)'
;GHSHYEAYAAEWGARCIGLELGENIAFTQSKLAFARGAAKQWDKPWSVQVSPWFSGACTTSGPLRLEGGGTRGLDAGHSLSFYERMWLHAWFAGTALVTPENSIAIFFEKPEDPWILTSHGEKASEVFRFVQAHERGIPYTPVAVVLDHLAGYNGFMDKPWGILEPTPGDREARDLFDFQLFPGSDHIHTAPDPENPEGSYLRPTPYGEIFDVLLTSASADTLSAYPVLLLAGDIEFNDTVIGALRTALERGSTILLSKRHQEALGDRFNGLAGRGNVEVVDAWVNPATGRPAAIPNERLAGLSRELLPVHVEGHAIQYQVNRTSNGWVVELVNNRGVSKKKDQAAVTDAGAVAHVTLVPRMRCASIREWRSGRVHTPEEAVYVEVGPGATEFIELVTQR
;
A
#
# COMPACT_ATOMS: atom_id res chain seq x y z
N GLY A 1 5.70 11.79 -0.79
CA GLY A 1 5.18 10.93 -0.06
C GLY A 1 4.25 10.39 0.85
N HIS A 2 3.20 9.97 1.08
CA HIS A 2 2.16 9.62 2.03
C HIS A 2 1.65 10.86 2.79
N SER A 3 1.07 11.76 2.04
CA SER A 3 0.54 13.00 2.57
C SER A 3 -0.49 13.58 1.60
N HIS A 4 -1.06 14.71 1.97
CA HIS A 4 -1.96 15.46 1.09
C HIS A 4 -1.28 15.99 -0.19
N TYR A 5 0.04 16.04 -0.25
CA TYR A 5 0.78 16.58 -1.40
C TYR A 5 0.48 15.87 -2.72
N GLU A 6 0.25 14.56 -2.69
CA GLU A 6 -0.12 13.80 -3.88
C GLU A 6 -1.44 14.29 -4.47
N ALA A 7 -2.45 14.51 -3.63
CA ALA A 7 -3.76 15.01 -4.04
C ALA A 7 -3.65 16.46 -4.52
N TYR A 8 -2.94 17.34 -3.81
CA TYR A 8 -2.75 18.73 -4.21
C TYR A 8 -1.95 18.88 -5.50
N ALA A 9 -0.90 18.08 -5.68
CA ALA A 9 -0.15 18.10 -6.93
C ALA A 9 -1.07 17.82 -8.12
N ALA A 10 -1.96 16.85 -8.00
CA ALA A 10 -2.96 16.53 -9.03
C ALA A 10 -3.99 17.65 -9.21
N GLU A 11 -4.51 18.20 -8.11
CA GLU A 11 -5.44 19.32 -8.12
C GLU A 11 -4.86 20.57 -8.81
N TRP A 12 -3.59 20.86 -8.56
CA TRP A 12 -2.88 22.01 -9.13
C TRP A 12 -2.39 21.77 -10.56
N GLY A 13 -2.75 20.65 -11.17
CA GLY A 13 -2.55 20.40 -12.60
C GLY A 13 -1.40 19.48 -12.95
N ALA A 14 -0.79 18.77 -12.00
CA ALA A 14 0.15 17.71 -12.34
C ALA A 14 -0.53 16.66 -13.22
N ARG A 15 0.17 16.26 -14.28
CA ARG A 15 -0.34 15.25 -15.23
C ARG A 15 -0.07 13.82 -14.78
N CYS A 16 0.88 13.65 -13.88
CA CYS A 16 1.25 12.38 -13.29
C CYS A 16 1.65 12.62 -11.83
N ILE A 17 1.21 11.77 -10.93
CA ILE A 17 1.59 11.82 -9.52
C ILE A 17 2.81 10.92 -9.36
N GLY A 18 3.93 11.48 -8.87
CA GLY A 18 5.15 10.74 -8.60
C GLY A 18 5.35 10.50 -7.12
N LEU A 19 5.78 9.29 -6.78
CA LEU A 19 6.18 8.99 -5.41
C LEU A 19 7.50 8.21 -5.39
N GLU A 20 8.28 8.40 -4.35
CA GLU A 20 9.51 7.67 -4.10
C GLU A 20 9.29 6.64 -2.99
N LEU A 21 9.75 5.41 -3.24
CA LEU A 21 9.88 4.34 -2.27
C LEU A 21 11.36 4.07 -2.04
N GLY A 22 11.73 3.68 -0.85
CA GLY A 22 13.12 3.38 -0.57
C GLY A 22 13.52 3.72 0.84
N GLU A 23 14.37 4.67 1.06
CA GLU A 23 15.09 4.93 2.31
C GLU A 23 14.21 4.92 3.58
N ASN A 24 12.94 5.29 3.48
CA ASN A 24 11.96 5.29 4.57
C ASN A 24 10.83 4.31 4.32
N ILE A 25 11.05 3.10 4.60
CA ILE A 25 10.39 1.97 4.01
C ILE A 25 9.18 1.47 4.79
N ALA A 26 9.14 1.73 6.06
CA ALA A 26 7.98 1.38 6.90
C ALA A 26 6.65 1.96 6.39
N PHE A 27 6.69 2.89 5.44
CA PHE A 27 5.54 3.57 4.86
C PHE A 27 5.15 3.14 3.46
N THR A 28 5.75 2.12 2.87
CA THR A 28 5.48 1.76 1.47
C THR A 28 3.99 1.67 1.19
N GLN A 29 3.25 0.90 1.97
CA GLN A 29 1.83 0.68 1.78
C GLN A 29 1.00 1.94 1.99
N SER A 30 1.32 2.74 3.01
CA SER A 30 0.70 4.04 3.25
C SER A 30 0.95 4.99 2.08
N LYS A 31 2.20 5.10 1.60
CA LYS A 31 2.54 5.91 0.43
C LYS A 31 1.73 5.50 -0.81
N LEU A 32 1.63 4.20 -1.08
CA LEU A 32 0.85 3.69 -2.20
C LEU A 32 -0.64 4.02 -2.05
N ALA A 33 -1.19 3.92 -0.85
CA ALA A 33 -2.59 4.25 -0.58
C ALA A 33 -2.91 5.73 -0.84
N PHE A 34 -2.03 6.65 -0.43
CA PHE A 34 -2.17 8.09 -0.72
C PHE A 34 -2.05 8.37 -2.22
N ALA A 35 -1.02 7.86 -2.89
CA ALA A 35 -0.81 8.11 -4.32
C ALA A 35 -1.93 7.50 -5.18
N ARG A 36 -2.34 6.27 -4.89
CA ARG A 36 -3.43 5.57 -5.59
C ARG A 36 -4.78 6.27 -5.36
N GLY A 37 -5.05 6.70 -4.13
CA GLY A 37 -6.25 7.46 -3.80
C GLY A 37 -6.29 8.80 -4.55
N ALA A 38 -5.20 9.57 -4.52
CA ALA A 38 -5.09 10.82 -5.28
C ALA A 38 -5.24 10.60 -6.79
N ALA A 39 -4.62 9.53 -7.33
CA ALA A 39 -4.74 9.17 -8.74
C ALA A 39 -6.20 8.89 -9.14
N LYS A 40 -6.94 8.14 -8.33
CA LYS A 40 -8.37 7.88 -8.55
C LYS A 40 -9.23 9.13 -8.37
N GLN A 41 -8.95 9.94 -7.34
CA GLN A 41 -9.70 11.17 -7.07
C GLN A 41 -9.64 12.17 -8.22
N TRP A 42 -8.49 12.28 -8.89
CA TRP A 42 -8.22 13.27 -9.92
C TRP A 42 -8.10 12.69 -11.33
N ASP A 43 -8.36 11.40 -11.50
CA ASP A 43 -8.20 10.69 -12.78
C ASP A 43 -6.82 10.94 -13.41
N LYS A 44 -5.77 10.63 -12.67
CA LYS A 44 -4.38 10.83 -13.10
C LYS A 44 -3.59 9.54 -13.08
N PRO A 45 -2.68 9.33 -14.04
CA PRO A 45 -1.66 8.29 -13.90
C PRO A 45 -0.73 8.62 -12.74
N TRP A 46 -0.11 7.59 -12.17
CA TRP A 46 0.88 7.74 -11.12
C TRP A 46 2.08 6.83 -11.33
N SER A 47 3.20 7.19 -10.74
CA SER A 47 4.48 6.52 -10.90
C SER A 47 5.19 6.33 -9.58
N VAL A 48 6.04 5.30 -9.54
CA VAL A 48 6.91 5.00 -8.40
C VAL A 48 8.35 5.04 -8.86
N GLN A 49 9.18 5.76 -8.12
CA GLN A 49 10.63 5.68 -8.19
C GLN A 49 11.13 4.90 -6.97
N VAL A 50 11.95 3.88 -7.20
CA VAL A 50 12.57 3.10 -6.11
C VAL A 50 13.97 3.63 -5.86
N SER A 51 14.22 4.11 -4.64
CA SER A 51 15.50 4.68 -4.22
C SER A 51 16.59 3.61 -4.09
N PRO A 52 17.82 3.90 -4.49
CA PRO A 52 18.96 2.99 -4.28
C PRO A 52 19.58 3.11 -2.88
N TRP A 53 19.09 4.05 -2.09
CA TRP A 53 19.68 4.36 -0.78
C TRP A 53 19.13 3.48 0.34
N PHE A 54 20.04 3.00 1.18
CA PHE A 54 19.74 2.23 2.37
C PHE A 54 20.71 2.60 3.48
N SER A 55 20.23 3.27 4.52
CA SER A 55 21.04 3.71 5.67
C SER A 55 22.34 4.43 5.28
N GLY A 56 22.28 5.30 4.27
CA GLY A 56 23.44 6.04 3.76
C GLY A 56 24.38 5.23 2.84
N ALA A 57 24.05 3.99 2.51
CA ALA A 57 24.70 3.23 1.44
C ALA A 57 23.88 3.27 0.17
N CYS A 58 24.49 3.09 -0.98
CA CYS A 58 23.84 3.17 -2.28
C CYS A 58 24.12 1.94 -3.14
N THR A 59 23.06 1.36 -3.69
CA THR A 59 23.18 0.28 -4.69
C THR A 59 23.66 0.86 -6.01
N THR A 60 24.84 0.49 -6.47
CA THR A 60 25.41 0.93 -7.75
C THR A 60 26.53 0.00 -8.20
N SER A 61 26.71 -0.18 -9.50
CA SER A 61 27.77 -1.00 -10.09
C SER A 61 29.14 -0.31 -10.15
N GLY A 62 29.20 0.99 -10.00
CA GLY A 62 30.42 1.75 -10.21
C GLY A 62 30.62 2.90 -9.24
N PRO A 63 31.82 3.50 -9.25
CA PRO A 63 32.16 4.61 -8.39
C PRO A 63 31.50 5.91 -8.92
N LEU A 64 30.20 6.04 -8.86
CA LEU A 64 29.58 7.35 -9.01
C LEU A 64 30.11 8.24 -7.89
N ARG A 65 30.72 9.38 -8.27
CA ARG A 65 31.09 10.43 -7.33
C ARG A 65 29.82 11.12 -6.85
N LEU A 66 29.21 10.57 -5.81
CA LEU A 66 28.19 11.29 -5.08
C LEU A 66 28.88 12.19 -4.06
N GLU A 67 28.54 13.46 -4.04
CA GLU A 67 28.94 14.38 -3.00
C GLU A 67 28.35 13.87 -1.68
N GLY A 68 29.18 13.62 -0.65
CA GLY A 68 28.71 13.26 0.69
C GLY A 68 29.13 11.90 1.27
N GLY A 69 29.91 11.08 0.55
CA GLY A 69 30.69 10.00 1.19
C GLY A 69 29.89 8.83 1.76
N GLY A 70 29.04 8.15 0.99
CA GLY A 70 28.46 6.87 1.39
C GLY A 70 29.16 5.66 0.76
N THR A 71 28.99 4.46 1.34
CA THR A 71 29.46 3.20 0.74
C THR A 71 28.61 2.86 -0.49
N ARG A 72 29.24 2.27 -1.50
CA ARG A 72 28.63 2.00 -2.81
C ARG A 72 28.99 0.61 -3.29
N GLY A 73 28.06 -0.01 -3.96
CA GLY A 73 28.21 -1.36 -4.50
C GLY A 73 26.85 -1.99 -4.72
N LEU A 74 26.78 -3.04 -5.52
CA LEU A 74 25.52 -3.78 -5.74
C LEU A 74 24.96 -4.37 -4.45
N ASP A 75 25.84 -4.73 -3.51
CA ASP A 75 25.46 -5.25 -2.19
C ASP A 75 25.50 -4.17 -1.09
N ALA A 76 25.85 -2.93 -1.39
CA ALA A 76 25.97 -1.90 -0.37
C ALA A 76 24.60 -1.40 0.12
N GLY A 77 23.72 -1.08 -0.80
CA GLY A 77 22.37 -0.60 -0.53
C GLY A 77 21.37 -1.73 -0.32
N HIS A 78 20.24 -1.68 -1.02
CA HIS A 78 19.18 -2.69 -0.93
C HIS A 78 19.57 -4.04 -1.51
N SER A 79 18.90 -5.10 -1.04
CA SER A 79 19.04 -6.44 -1.63
C SER A 79 18.38 -6.52 -3.01
N LEU A 80 18.87 -7.43 -3.85
CA LEU A 80 18.25 -7.74 -5.13
C LEU A 80 16.79 -8.20 -4.96
N SER A 81 16.52 -9.00 -3.93
CA SER A 81 15.18 -9.46 -3.57
C SER A 81 14.24 -8.30 -3.21
N PHE A 82 14.74 -7.26 -2.55
CA PHE A 82 13.97 -6.07 -2.25
C PHE A 82 13.51 -5.35 -3.54
N TYR A 83 14.42 -5.12 -4.48
CA TYR A 83 14.07 -4.48 -5.74
C TYR A 83 13.00 -5.26 -6.50
N GLU A 84 13.15 -6.59 -6.60
CA GLU A 84 12.15 -7.43 -7.27
C GLU A 84 10.77 -7.30 -6.63
N ARG A 85 10.69 -7.41 -5.29
CA ARG A 85 9.43 -7.26 -4.56
C ARG A 85 8.82 -5.87 -4.74
N MET A 86 9.63 -4.82 -4.66
CA MET A 86 9.15 -3.44 -4.78
C MET A 86 8.68 -3.12 -6.20
N TRP A 87 9.38 -3.58 -7.24
CA TRP A 87 8.95 -3.37 -8.62
C TRP A 87 7.65 -4.11 -8.93
N LEU A 88 7.53 -5.37 -8.51
CA LEU A 88 6.33 -6.16 -8.71
C LEU A 88 5.14 -5.59 -7.93
N HIS A 89 5.35 -5.25 -6.66
CA HIS A 89 4.29 -4.68 -5.82
C HIS A 89 3.82 -3.31 -6.33
N ALA A 90 4.74 -2.42 -6.69
CA ALA A 90 4.39 -1.12 -7.29
C ALA A 90 3.62 -1.30 -8.62
N TRP A 91 4.08 -2.20 -9.50
CA TRP A 91 3.36 -2.53 -10.71
C TRP A 91 1.96 -3.04 -10.40
N PHE A 92 1.83 -3.98 -9.48
CA PHE A 92 0.55 -4.58 -9.13
C PHE A 92 -0.39 -3.59 -8.44
N ALA A 93 0.15 -2.64 -7.68
CA ALA A 93 -0.60 -1.53 -7.07
C ALA A 93 -1.23 -0.56 -8.09
N GLY A 94 -0.96 -0.72 -9.39
CA GLY A 94 -1.62 0.05 -10.45
C GLY A 94 -0.81 1.21 -11.02
N THR A 95 0.50 1.31 -10.74
CA THR A 95 1.34 2.38 -11.30
C THR A 95 1.42 2.34 -12.82
N ALA A 96 1.48 3.50 -13.46
CA ALA A 96 1.74 3.62 -14.88
C ALA A 96 3.22 3.43 -15.22
N LEU A 97 4.11 3.73 -14.27
CA LEU A 97 5.55 3.66 -14.45
C LEU A 97 6.22 3.29 -13.13
N VAL A 98 7.15 2.33 -13.17
CA VAL A 98 8.06 2.01 -12.07
C VAL A 98 9.49 2.23 -12.57
N THR A 99 10.25 3.06 -11.87
CA THR A 99 11.63 3.36 -12.22
C THR A 99 12.53 3.21 -11.00
N PRO A 100 13.72 2.63 -11.10
CA PRO A 100 14.74 2.80 -10.09
C PRO A 100 15.44 4.15 -10.28
N GLU A 101 15.77 4.81 -9.21
CA GLU A 101 16.69 5.93 -9.22
C GLU A 101 18.08 5.42 -9.64
N ASN A 102 18.83 6.23 -10.38
CA ASN A 102 20.16 5.85 -10.90
C ASN A 102 20.19 4.55 -11.72
N SER A 103 19.14 4.27 -12.48
CA SER A 103 18.95 3.01 -13.21
C SER A 103 20.17 2.57 -14.04
N ILE A 104 20.86 3.51 -14.70
CA ILE A 104 22.06 3.20 -15.50
C ILE A 104 23.16 2.59 -14.61
N ALA A 105 23.42 3.21 -13.45
CA ALA A 105 24.47 2.75 -12.54
C ALA A 105 24.11 1.48 -11.76
N ILE A 106 22.83 1.14 -11.70
CA ILE A 106 22.34 -0.09 -11.07
C ILE A 106 22.31 -1.24 -12.08
N PHE A 107 21.84 -0.98 -13.31
CA PHE A 107 21.56 -2.02 -14.29
C PHE A 107 22.76 -2.42 -15.15
N PHE A 108 23.80 -1.56 -15.27
CA PHE A 108 24.91 -1.80 -16.16
C PHE A 108 26.26 -1.74 -15.42
N GLU A 109 27.15 -2.68 -15.73
CA GLU A 109 28.48 -2.74 -15.11
C GLU A 109 29.37 -1.57 -15.57
N LYS A 110 29.29 -1.24 -16.84
CA LYS A 110 30.06 -0.15 -17.49
C LYS A 110 29.09 0.64 -18.38
N PRO A 111 28.60 1.78 -17.94
CA PRO A 111 27.70 2.59 -18.76
C PRO A 111 28.29 3.05 -20.10
N GLU A 112 29.60 3.00 -20.26
CA GLU A 112 30.32 3.57 -21.38
C GLU A 112 30.58 2.60 -22.53
N ASP A 113 30.75 1.28 -22.27
CA ASP A 113 31.03 0.29 -23.32
C ASP A 113 31.21 -1.13 -22.77
N PRO A 114 30.73 -2.16 -23.42
CA PRO A 114 29.38 -2.33 -23.92
C PRO A 114 28.38 -2.39 -22.77
N TRP A 115 27.11 -2.25 -23.03
CA TRP A 115 26.05 -2.35 -22.02
C TRP A 115 25.94 -3.79 -21.47
N ILE A 116 26.75 -4.12 -20.46
CA ILE A 116 26.71 -5.40 -19.77
C ILE A 116 25.80 -5.25 -18.57
N LEU A 117 24.78 -6.11 -18.46
CA LEU A 117 23.86 -6.10 -17.33
C LEU A 117 24.55 -6.57 -16.05
N THR A 118 24.25 -5.89 -14.95
CA THR A 118 24.51 -6.39 -13.61
C THR A 118 23.47 -7.44 -13.24
N SER A 119 23.63 -8.10 -12.09
CA SER A 119 22.59 -8.97 -11.52
C SER A 119 21.25 -8.23 -11.32
N HIS A 120 21.27 -6.95 -10.96
CA HIS A 120 20.08 -6.11 -10.86
C HIS A 120 19.47 -5.81 -12.23
N GLY A 121 20.29 -5.56 -13.25
CA GLY A 121 19.83 -5.37 -14.63
C GLY A 121 19.20 -6.63 -15.23
N GLU A 122 19.80 -7.80 -14.95
CA GLU A 122 19.23 -9.09 -15.35
C GLU A 122 17.86 -9.30 -14.67
N LYS A 123 17.76 -9.06 -13.36
CA LYS A 123 16.52 -9.17 -12.62
C LYS A 123 15.46 -8.17 -13.11
N ALA A 124 15.84 -6.93 -13.41
CA ALA A 124 14.92 -5.95 -14.00
C ALA A 124 14.39 -6.42 -15.37
N SER A 125 15.25 -7.05 -16.20
CA SER A 125 14.85 -7.64 -17.48
C SER A 125 13.87 -8.82 -17.29
N GLU A 126 14.06 -9.65 -16.28
CA GLU A 126 13.12 -10.72 -15.91
C GLU A 126 11.77 -10.14 -15.48
N VAL A 127 11.77 -9.17 -14.57
CA VAL A 127 10.55 -8.49 -14.12
C VAL A 127 9.84 -7.83 -15.30
N PHE A 128 10.57 -7.15 -16.19
CA PHE A 128 9.97 -6.51 -17.37
C PHE A 128 9.27 -7.54 -18.27
N ARG A 129 9.91 -8.68 -18.56
CA ARG A 129 9.29 -9.76 -19.35
C ARG A 129 8.07 -10.34 -18.64
N PHE A 130 8.14 -10.52 -17.34
CA PHE A 130 7.04 -11.02 -16.53
C PHE A 130 5.81 -10.09 -16.60
N VAL A 131 6.00 -8.79 -16.40
CA VAL A 131 4.89 -7.82 -16.41
C VAL A 131 4.29 -7.63 -17.81
N GLN A 132 5.08 -7.84 -18.87
CA GLN A 132 4.57 -7.84 -20.24
C GLN A 132 3.72 -9.07 -20.58
N ALA A 133 3.97 -10.19 -19.91
CA ALA A 133 3.28 -11.44 -20.16
C ALA A 133 1.97 -11.61 -19.40
N HIS A 134 1.70 -10.77 -18.41
CA HIS A 134 0.58 -10.95 -17.49
C HIS A 134 -0.32 -9.71 -17.38
N GLU A 135 -1.64 -9.95 -17.35
CA GLU A 135 -2.64 -8.91 -17.09
C GLU A 135 -2.78 -8.71 -15.58
N ARG A 136 -2.18 -7.63 -15.04
CA ARG A 136 -2.28 -7.35 -13.60
C ARG A 136 -3.69 -7.02 -13.11
N GLY A 137 -4.59 -6.60 -14.01
CA GLY A 137 -5.91 -6.10 -13.66
C GLY A 137 -5.88 -4.70 -13.00
N ILE A 138 -6.95 -4.39 -12.29
CA ILE A 138 -7.15 -3.12 -11.57
C ILE A 138 -7.15 -3.41 -10.07
N PRO A 139 -6.36 -2.68 -9.26
CA PRO A 139 -6.35 -2.82 -7.81
C PRO A 139 -7.74 -2.70 -7.19
N TYR A 140 -8.13 -3.69 -6.40
CA TYR A 140 -9.38 -3.69 -5.67
C TYR A 140 -9.13 -3.25 -4.22
N THR A 141 -9.35 -1.98 -3.96
CA THR A 141 -9.21 -1.33 -2.67
C THR A 141 -10.58 -0.78 -2.24
N PRO A 142 -11.41 -1.61 -1.61
CA PRO A 142 -12.83 -1.31 -1.38
C PRO A 142 -13.09 -0.30 -0.26
N VAL A 143 -12.07 0.16 0.45
CA VAL A 143 -12.19 1.11 1.56
C VAL A 143 -11.46 2.41 1.24
N ALA A 144 -12.17 3.52 1.22
CA ALA A 144 -11.54 4.84 1.18
C ALA A 144 -11.42 5.41 2.60
N VAL A 145 -10.20 5.72 3.02
CA VAL A 145 -9.97 6.56 4.20
C VAL A 145 -10.10 8.01 3.76
N VAL A 146 -11.06 8.73 4.32
CA VAL A 146 -11.36 10.12 3.94
C VAL A 146 -10.82 11.06 5.00
N LEU A 147 -9.89 11.92 4.59
CA LEU A 147 -9.32 13.00 5.40
C LEU A 147 -9.90 14.36 4.96
N ASP A 148 -9.95 15.31 5.85
CA ASP A 148 -10.31 16.67 5.45
C ASP A 148 -9.32 17.25 4.44
N HIS A 149 -9.83 17.98 3.45
CA HIS A 149 -9.02 18.60 2.42
C HIS A 149 -7.94 19.52 2.98
N LEU A 150 -8.20 20.20 4.08
CA LEU A 150 -7.29 21.17 4.72
C LEU A 150 -6.55 20.61 5.94
N ALA A 151 -6.74 19.34 6.31
CA ALA A 151 -6.09 18.77 7.50
C ALA A 151 -4.55 18.73 7.39
N GLY A 152 -4.01 18.67 6.17
CA GLY A 152 -2.55 18.74 5.95
C GLY A 152 -1.78 17.56 6.52
N TYR A 153 -2.39 16.37 6.56
CA TYR A 153 -1.74 15.15 7.05
C TYR A 153 -0.36 14.95 6.40
N ASN A 154 0.63 14.67 7.22
CA ASN A 154 2.01 14.43 6.79
C ASN A 154 2.59 13.26 7.59
N GLY A 155 2.79 12.13 6.93
CA GLY A 155 3.33 10.94 7.55
C GLY A 155 4.81 11.04 7.96
N PHE A 156 5.55 12.03 7.46
CA PHE A 156 6.94 12.25 7.86
C PHE A 156 7.10 13.09 9.14
N MET A 157 6.07 13.84 9.50
CA MET A 157 6.15 14.78 10.62
C MET A 157 4.90 14.65 11.48
N ASP A 158 5.06 14.86 12.78
CA ASP A 158 3.95 14.82 13.74
C ASP A 158 3.02 16.05 13.64
N LYS A 159 3.31 16.93 12.69
CA LYS A 159 2.63 18.21 12.54
C LYS A 159 1.96 18.31 11.17
N PRO A 160 0.66 18.69 11.13
CA PRO A 160 0.01 19.02 9.88
C PRO A 160 0.81 20.07 9.10
N TRP A 161 0.91 19.90 7.77
CA TRP A 161 1.74 20.73 6.90
C TRP A 161 3.23 20.80 7.28
N GLY A 162 3.66 20.01 8.27
CA GLY A 162 5.01 20.04 8.83
C GLY A 162 5.27 21.15 9.85
N ILE A 163 4.33 22.03 10.10
CA ILE A 163 4.54 23.25 10.93
C ILE A 163 3.43 23.53 11.94
N LEU A 164 2.21 23.06 11.73
CA LEU A 164 1.08 23.37 12.61
C LEU A 164 1.06 22.44 13.83
N GLU A 165 0.61 22.97 14.96
CA GLU A 165 0.40 22.15 16.15
C GLU A 165 -0.79 21.20 15.92
N PRO A 166 -0.61 19.88 16.13
CA PRO A 166 -1.63 18.90 15.84
C PRO A 166 -2.81 19.01 16.82
N THR A 167 -4.01 18.99 16.28
CA THR A 167 -5.26 18.87 17.03
C THR A 167 -5.39 17.46 17.64
N PRO A 168 -6.37 17.21 18.52
CA PRO A 168 -6.71 15.84 18.92
C PRO A 168 -7.12 14.95 17.73
N GLY A 169 -7.78 15.50 16.68
CA GLY A 169 -8.15 14.75 15.50
C GLY A 169 -6.97 14.38 14.62
N ASP A 170 -6.00 15.28 14.47
CA ASP A 170 -4.77 14.98 13.75
C ASP A 170 -4.00 13.82 14.39
N ARG A 171 -3.91 13.82 15.74
CA ARG A 171 -3.28 12.74 16.50
C ARG A 171 -4.05 11.43 16.35
N GLU A 172 -5.38 11.47 16.44
CA GLU A 172 -6.23 10.29 16.23
C GLU A 172 -6.07 9.71 14.81
N ALA A 173 -6.03 10.57 13.78
CA ALA A 173 -5.79 10.14 12.41
C ALA A 173 -4.42 9.48 12.27
N ARG A 174 -3.38 10.09 12.83
CA ARG A 174 -2.03 9.53 12.79
C ARG A 174 -1.96 8.17 13.47
N ASP A 175 -2.51 8.05 14.68
CA ASP A 175 -2.52 6.79 15.42
C ASP A 175 -3.33 5.72 14.68
N LEU A 176 -4.42 6.09 14.00
CA LEU A 176 -5.19 5.21 13.14
C LEU A 176 -4.31 4.66 12.00
N PHE A 177 -3.59 5.53 11.29
CA PHE A 177 -2.68 5.14 10.21
C PHE A 177 -1.56 4.24 10.72
N ASP A 178 -0.86 4.64 11.78
CA ASP A 178 0.37 4.01 12.24
C ASP A 178 0.15 2.69 12.95
N PHE A 179 -0.99 2.52 13.63
CA PHE A 179 -1.22 1.33 14.45
C PHE A 179 -2.31 0.41 13.94
N GLN A 180 -3.22 0.90 13.09
CA GLN A 180 -4.35 0.09 12.64
C GLN A 180 -4.34 -0.17 11.13
N LEU A 181 -4.24 0.88 10.32
CA LEU A 181 -4.30 0.72 8.85
C LEU A 181 -2.97 0.20 8.30
N PHE A 182 -1.85 0.75 8.75
CA PHE A 182 -0.49 0.41 8.30
C PHE A 182 0.44 0.20 9.50
N PRO A 183 0.28 -0.91 10.23
CA PRO A 183 1.03 -1.14 11.47
C PRO A 183 2.54 -1.02 11.29
N GLY A 184 3.16 -0.17 12.10
CA GLY A 184 4.60 0.10 12.10
C GLY A 184 5.03 1.21 11.16
N SER A 185 4.12 1.99 10.59
CA SER A 185 4.47 3.20 9.85
C SER A 185 4.92 4.37 10.76
N ASP A 186 4.79 4.23 12.06
CA ASP A 186 5.34 5.13 13.08
C ASP A 186 6.88 5.17 13.12
N HIS A 187 7.56 4.20 12.51
CA HIS A 187 9.03 4.11 12.49
C HIS A 187 9.64 4.77 11.25
N ILE A 188 9.55 6.10 11.16
CA ILE A 188 9.98 6.89 9.99
C ILE A 188 11.46 6.72 9.66
N HIS A 189 12.32 6.75 10.67
CA HIS A 189 13.78 6.80 10.49
C HIS A 189 14.48 5.62 11.12
N THR A 190 13.76 4.71 11.74
CA THR A 190 14.30 3.53 12.37
C THR A 190 13.53 2.31 11.93
N ALA A 191 14.21 1.33 11.38
CA ALA A 191 13.60 0.04 11.14
C ALA A 191 13.17 -0.57 12.48
N PRO A 192 11.97 -1.15 12.58
CA PRO A 192 11.52 -1.83 13.80
C PRO A 192 12.40 -3.01 14.20
N ASP A 193 13.08 -3.61 13.22
CA ASP A 193 14.09 -4.63 13.43
C ASP A 193 15.44 -4.08 12.96
N PRO A 194 16.28 -3.59 13.88
CA PRO A 194 17.60 -3.07 13.53
C PRO A 194 18.55 -4.15 12.99
N GLU A 195 18.28 -5.42 13.23
CA GLU A 195 19.04 -6.53 12.67
C GLU A 195 18.61 -6.88 11.24
N ASN A 196 17.36 -6.61 10.89
CA ASN A 196 16.84 -6.77 9.54
C ASN A 196 15.95 -5.59 9.14
N PRO A 197 16.53 -4.41 8.95
CA PRO A 197 15.76 -3.22 8.62
C PRO A 197 14.98 -3.37 7.30
N GLU A 198 15.51 -4.08 6.32
CA GLU A 198 14.82 -4.31 5.04
C GLU A 198 13.55 -5.14 5.18
N GLY A 199 13.44 -6.01 6.18
CA GLY A 199 12.24 -6.80 6.46
C GLY A 199 11.02 -5.99 6.86
N SER A 200 11.17 -4.71 7.21
CA SER A 200 10.06 -3.84 7.59
C SER A 200 9.38 -3.11 6.44
N TYR A 201 9.82 -3.29 5.21
CA TYR A 201 9.37 -2.52 4.04
C TYR A 201 7.95 -2.82 3.56
N LEU A 202 7.53 -4.06 3.58
CA LEU A 202 6.20 -4.50 3.23
C LEU A 202 5.66 -5.35 4.36
N ARG A 203 5.08 -4.70 5.36
CA ARG A 203 4.54 -5.40 6.52
C ARG A 203 3.21 -6.05 6.20
N PRO A 204 3.04 -7.32 6.56
CA PRO A 204 1.75 -7.96 6.44
C PRO A 204 0.74 -7.28 7.35
N THR A 205 -0.44 -7.00 6.81
CA THR A 205 -1.62 -6.63 7.57
C THR A 205 -2.60 -7.81 7.60
N PRO A 206 -3.44 -7.95 8.60
CA PRO A 206 -4.43 -9.05 8.64
C PRO A 206 -5.53 -8.90 7.58
N TYR A 207 -5.58 -7.80 6.86
CA TYR A 207 -6.60 -7.47 5.86
C TYR A 207 -6.03 -7.21 4.47
N GLY A 208 -4.72 -7.28 4.27
CA GLY A 208 -4.07 -6.97 2.99
C GLY A 208 -4.17 -5.50 2.59
N GLU A 209 -3.98 -5.23 1.30
CA GLU A 209 -4.08 -3.89 0.71
C GLU A 209 -5.54 -3.58 0.33
N ILE A 210 -6.32 -3.01 1.27
CA ILE A 210 -7.73 -2.67 1.01
C ILE A 210 -8.03 -1.16 1.03
N PHE A 211 -7.04 -0.31 1.35
CA PHE A 211 -7.25 1.12 1.58
C PHE A 211 -6.73 1.98 0.44
N ASP A 212 -7.51 3.00 0.08
CA ASP A 212 -7.03 4.22 -0.57
C ASP A 212 -7.28 5.41 0.34
N VAL A 213 -6.50 6.47 0.20
CA VAL A 213 -6.71 7.72 0.94
C VAL A 213 -7.26 8.77 -0.01
N LEU A 214 -8.42 9.32 0.34
CA LEU A 214 -9.08 10.40 -0.38
C LEU A 214 -9.22 11.63 0.51
N LEU A 215 -9.42 12.78 -0.12
CA LEU A 215 -9.74 14.02 0.59
C LEU A 215 -11.24 14.34 0.47
N THR A 216 -11.78 15.12 1.41
CA THR A 216 -13.17 15.60 1.38
C THR A 216 -13.53 16.41 0.13
N SER A 217 -12.53 16.87 -0.64
CA SER A 217 -12.71 17.47 -1.97
C SER A 217 -13.01 16.46 -3.09
N ALA A 218 -13.01 15.16 -2.79
CA ALA A 218 -13.38 14.13 -3.77
C ALA A 218 -14.85 14.30 -4.21
N SER A 219 -15.11 14.06 -5.50
CA SER A 219 -16.46 14.11 -6.02
C SER A 219 -17.36 13.04 -5.41
N ALA A 220 -18.67 13.28 -5.41
CA ALA A 220 -19.63 12.29 -4.97
C ALA A 220 -19.55 10.98 -5.78
N ASP A 221 -19.20 11.05 -7.06
CA ASP A 221 -18.99 9.87 -7.91
C ASP A 221 -17.76 9.07 -7.46
N THR A 222 -16.67 9.76 -7.16
CA THR A 222 -15.44 9.12 -6.63
C THR A 222 -15.71 8.43 -5.30
N LEU A 223 -16.34 9.11 -4.34
CA LEU A 223 -16.68 8.53 -3.05
C LEU A 223 -17.62 7.32 -3.19
N SER A 224 -18.63 7.42 -4.04
CA SER A 224 -19.62 6.35 -4.26
C SER A 224 -19.03 5.10 -4.94
N ALA A 225 -17.82 5.19 -5.51
CA ALA A 225 -17.12 4.03 -6.08
C ALA A 225 -16.58 3.08 -5.00
N TYR A 226 -16.54 3.51 -3.74
CA TYR A 226 -16.06 2.71 -2.63
C TYR A 226 -17.21 2.13 -1.80
N PRO A 227 -17.23 0.81 -1.59
CA PRO A 227 -18.19 0.16 -0.69
C PRO A 227 -18.17 0.74 0.72
N VAL A 228 -17.00 1.16 1.20
CA VAL A 228 -16.83 1.70 2.56
C VAL A 228 -16.02 3.00 2.53
N LEU A 229 -16.54 4.01 3.22
CA LEU A 229 -15.86 5.28 3.51
C LEU A 229 -15.53 5.31 5.00
N LEU A 230 -14.26 5.37 5.36
CA LEU A 230 -13.78 5.51 6.73
C LEU A 230 -13.36 6.96 6.95
N LEU A 231 -14.09 7.70 7.78
CA LEU A 231 -13.77 9.08 8.09
C LEU A 231 -12.68 9.13 9.17
N ALA A 232 -11.63 9.95 8.94
CA ALA A 232 -10.50 10.05 9.85
C ALA A 232 -10.06 11.51 10.08
N GLY A 233 -9.58 11.81 11.27
CA GLY A 233 -9.14 13.13 11.66
C GLY A 233 -10.29 14.12 11.92
N ASP A 234 -9.97 15.40 11.95
CA ASP A 234 -10.97 16.46 12.01
C ASP A 234 -11.50 16.73 10.59
N ILE A 235 -12.82 16.69 10.43
CA ILE A 235 -13.49 16.97 9.15
C ILE A 235 -14.41 18.18 9.31
N GLU A 236 -14.27 19.15 8.39
CA GLU A 236 -15.23 20.23 8.25
C GLU A 236 -16.47 19.75 7.47
N PHE A 237 -17.55 19.44 8.17
CA PHE A 237 -18.80 18.98 7.57
C PHE A 237 -19.61 20.13 6.98
N ASN A 238 -19.12 20.79 5.95
CA ASN A 238 -19.85 21.77 5.18
C ASN A 238 -20.90 21.11 4.26
N ASP A 239 -21.74 21.90 3.60
CA ASP A 239 -22.87 21.39 2.80
C ASP A 239 -22.39 20.56 1.58
N THR A 240 -21.22 20.89 1.02
CA THR A 240 -20.62 20.12 -0.09
C THR A 240 -20.21 18.72 0.36
N VAL A 241 -19.48 18.63 1.47
CA VAL A 241 -19.05 17.35 2.04
C VAL A 241 -20.26 16.51 2.44
N ILE A 242 -21.23 17.10 3.13
CA ILE A 242 -22.48 16.41 3.51
C ILE A 242 -23.25 15.92 2.27
N GLY A 243 -23.33 16.74 1.23
CA GLY A 243 -23.96 16.37 -0.02
C GLY A 243 -23.28 15.16 -0.70
N ALA A 244 -21.97 15.16 -0.74
CA ALA A 244 -21.19 14.06 -1.32
C ALA A 244 -21.32 12.75 -0.50
N LEU A 245 -21.23 12.83 0.83
CA LEU A 245 -21.44 11.68 1.73
C LEU A 245 -22.87 11.11 1.61
N ARG A 246 -23.88 11.97 1.53
CA ARG A 246 -25.27 11.56 1.31
C ARG A 246 -25.42 10.79 0.01
N THR A 247 -24.86 11.31 -1.08
CA THR A 247 -24.92 10.65 -2.40
C THR A 247 -24.24 9.28 -2.35
N ALA A 248 -23.09 9.16 -1.65
CA ALA A 248 -22.42 7.88 -1.50
C ALA A 248 -23.29 6.87 -0.73
N LEU A 249 -23.93 7.28 0.36
CA LEU A 249 -24.88 6.44 1.11
C LEU A 249 -26.06 5.99 0.25
N GLU A 250 -26.68 6.91 -0.50
CA GLU A 250 -27.81 6.61 -1.39
C GLU A 250 -27.43 5.64 -2.53
N ARG A 251 -26.15 5.56 -2.88
CA ARG A 251 -25.60 4.61 -3.86
C ARG A 251 -25.08 3.31 -3.24
N GLY A 252 -25.23 3.14 -1.93
CA GLY A 252 -24.95 1.88 -1.24
C GLY A 252 -23.62 1.82 -0.50
N SER A 253 -22.86 2.91 -0.42
CA SER A 253 -21.68 2.95 0.43
C SER A 253 -22.05 2.87 1.92
N THR A 254 -21.20 2.27 2.73
CA THR A 254 -21.25 2.34 4.19
C THR A 254 -20.30 3.42 4.67
N ILE A 255 -20.71 4.25 5.62
CA ILE A 255 -19.82 5.21 6.27
C ILE A 255 -19.45 4.72 7.66
N LEU A 256 -18.13 4.53 7.89
CA LEU A 256 -17.56 4.31 9.22
C LEU A 256 -17.04 5.64 9.77
N LEU A 257 -17.45 6.01 10.97
CA LEU A 257 -17.01 7.24 11.63
C LEU A 257 -16.91 7.04 13.14
N SER A 258 -16.13 7.87 13.82
CA SER A 258 -16.03 7.87 15.28
C SER A 258 -17.15 8.71 15.92
N LYS A 259 -17.37 8.51 17.23
CA LYS A 259 -18.27 9.40 18.02
C LYS A 259 -17.91 10.88 17.89
N ARG A 260 -16.63 11.21 17.77
CA ARG A 260 -16.16 12.55 17.53
C ARG A 260 -16.74 13.15 16.24
N HIS A 261 -16.75 12.38 15.15
CA HIS A 261 -17.40 12.81 13.90
C HIS A 261 -18.92 12.94 14.07
N GLN A 262 -19.54 12.02 14.82
CA GLN A 262 -20.97 12.11 15.13
C GLN A 262 -21.30 13.41 15.88
N GLU A 263 -20.50 13.76 16.88
CA GLU A 263 -20.65 15.02 17.63
C GLU A 263 -20.43 16.26 16.74
N ALA A 264 -19.42 16.23 15.87
CA ALA A 264 -19.14 17.31 14.92
C ALA A 264 -20.26 17.49 13.88
N LEU A 265 -20.92 16.41 13.47
CA LEU A 265 -22.09 16.45 12.59
C LEU A 265 -23.33 17.06 13.26
N GLY A 266 -23.48 16.89 14.59
CA GLY A 266 -24.65 17.38 15.32
C GLY A 266 -25.97 16.91 14.70
N ASP A 267 -26.89 17.83 14.48
CA ASP A 267 -28.22 17.52 13.89
C ASP A 267 -28.15 16.93 12.49
N ARG A 268 -27.07 17.18 11.73
CA ARG A 268 -26.87 16.63 10.38
C ARG A 268 -26.65 15.12 10.38
N PHE A 269 -26.21 14.56 11.51
CA PHE A 269 -25.98 13.11 11.66
C PHE A 269 -27.24 12.31 11.35
N ASN A 270 -28.39 12.71 11.92
CA ASN A 270 -29.66 12.02 11.69
C ASN A 270 -30.07 12.04 10.20
N GLY A 271 -29.75 13.15 9.51
CA GLY A 271 -30.00 13.30 8.07
C GLY A 271 -29.15 12.35 7.22
N LEU A 272 -27.93 12.03 7.64
CA LEU A 272 -27.06 11.04 6.99
C LEU A 272 -27.50 9.61 7.34
N ALA A 273 -27.66 9.30 8.63
CA ALA A 273 -28.04 7.97 9.09
C ALA A 273 -29.38 7.47 8.54
N GLY A 274 -30.30 8.39 8.24
CA GLY A 274 -31.57 8.04 7.58
C GLY A 274 -31.47 7.74 6.07
N ARG A 275 -30.27 7.84 5.45
CA ARG A 275 -30.06 7.64 4.00
C ARG A 275 -29.34 6.36 3.64
N GLY A 276 -28.74 5.67 4.59
CA GLY A 276 -27.99 4.46 4.33
C GLY A 276 -27.28 3.92 5.56
N ASN A 277 -26.30 3.05 5.36
CA ASN A 277 -25.58 2.42 6.46
C ASN A 277 -24.50 3.34 7.01
N VAL A 278 -24.69 3.83 8.24
CA VAL A 278 -23.69 4.60 9.00
C VAL A 278 -23.36 3.86 10.27
N GLU A 279 -22.11 3.47 10.40
CA GLU A 279 -21.59 2.78 11.58
C GLU A 279 -20.75 3.76 12.42
N VAL A 280 -21.09 3.86 13.70
CA VAL A 280 -20.37 4.71 14.65
C VAL A 280 -19.52 3.83 15.56
N VAL A 281 -18.21 4.06 15.57
CA VAL A 281 -17.27 3.45 16.54
C VAL A 281 -17.00 4.42 17.67
N ASP A 282 -16.64 3.93 18.85
CA ASP A 282 -16.39 4.80 20.00
C ASP A 282 -15.23 5.76 19.75
N ALA A 283 -14.10 5.21 19.34
CA ALA A 283 -12.92 5.96 18.90
C ALA A 283 -12.04 5.06 18.05
N TRP A 284 -11.23 5.63 17.16
CA TRP A 284 -10.22 4.86 16.42
C TRP A 284 -9.04 4.42 17.29
N VAL A 285 -8.77 5.19 18.34
CA VAL A 285 -7.69 4.95 19.30
C VAL A 285 -8.26 5.11 20.70
N ASN A 286 -7.79 4.30 21.64
CA ASN A 286 -8.19 4.44 23.04
C ASN A 286 -7.64 5.76 23.62
N PRO A 287 -8.49 6.73 24.00
CA PRO A 287 -8.03 8.04 24.44
C PRO A 287 -7.26 8.00 25.77
N ALA A 288 -7.44 6.95 26.57
CA ALA A 288 -6.75 6.82 27.86
C ALA A 288 -5.32 6.28 27.74
N THR A 289 -5.03 5.49 26.71
CA THR A 289 -3.75 4.80 26.54
C THR A 289 -2.99 5.23 25.29
N GLY A 290 -3.62 5.98 24.38
CA GLY A 290 -3.07 6.31 23.05
C GLY A 290 -2.77 5.08 22.20
N ARG A 291 -3.32 3.91 22.55
CA ARG A 291 -3.13 2.66 21.82
C ARG A 291 -4.36 2.36 20.97
N PRO A 292 -4.22 1.57 19.88
CA PRO A 292 -5.35 1.17 19.06
C PRO A 292 -6.49 0.61 19.91
N ALA A 293 -7.71 1.01 19.60
CA ALA A 293 -8.90 0.39 20.18
C ALA A 293 -9.10 -0.98 19.52
N ALA A 294 -9.43 -2.01 20.32
CA ALA A 294 -9.62 -3.38 19.80
C ALA A 294 -10.76 -3.47 18.78
N ILE A 295 -11.85 -2.74 19.02
CA ILE A 295 -13.05 -2.75 18.14
C ILE A 295 -12.75 -2.31 16.70
N PRO A 296 -12.03 -1.20 16.43
CA PRO A 296 -11.65 -0.85 15.07
C PRO A 296 -10.82 -1.92 14.34
N ASN A 297 -9.89 -2.55 15.04
CA ASN A 297 -9.09 -3.63 14.43
C ASN A 297 -9.94 -4.84 14.02
N GLU A 298 -10.88 -5.25 14.88
CA GLU A 298 -11.83 -6.31 14.58
C GLU A 298 -12.76 -5.95 13.41
N ARG A 299 -13.21 -4.69 13.37
CA ARG A 299 -14.05 -4.19 12.29
C ARG A 299 -13.30 -4.13 10.96
N LEU A 300 -12.05 -3.65 10.95
CA LEU A 300 -11.21 -3.63 9.75
C LEU A 300 -10.94 -5.04 9.21
N ALA A 301 -10.63 -5.99 10.08
CA ALA A 301 -10.48 -7.40 9.70
C ALA A 301 -11.80 -7.99 9.18
N GLY A 302 -12.93 -7.58 9.74
CA GLY A 302 -14.27 -7.90 9.24
C GLY A 302 -14.50 -7.40 7.83
N LEU A 303 -14.15 -6.14 7.53
CA LEU A 303 -14.27 -5.56 6.19
C LEU A 303 -13.53 -6.36 5.12
N SER A 304 -12.30 -6.79 5.41
CA SER A 304 -11.55 -7.64 4.48
C SER A 304 -12.31 -8.93 4.15
N ARG A 305 -12.83 -9.61 5.18
CA ARG A 305 -13.62 -10.84 5.00
C ARG A 305 -14.95 -10.60 4.25
N GLU A 306 -15.56 -9.44 4.43
CA GLU A 306 -16.83 -9.10 3.77
C GLU A 306 -16.65 -8.69 2.30
N LEU A 307 -15.61 -7.93 2.01
CA LEU A 307 -15.45 -7.22 0.74
C LEU A 307 -14.51 -7.91 -0.24
N LEU A 308 -13.47 -8.59 0.23
CA LEU A 308 -12.54 -9.25 -0.68
C LEU A 308 -13.12 -10.52 -1.30
N PRO A 309 -12.80 -10.79 -2.57
CA PRO A 309 -13.26 -11.98 -3.27
C PRO A 309 -12.57 -13.26 -2.81
N VAL A 310 -11.54 -13.16 -2.00
CA VAL A 310 -10.72 -14.26 -1.50
C VAL A 310 -10.26 -13.96 -0.09
N HIS A 311 -10.26 -14.98 0.78
CA HIS A 311 -9.61 -14.91 2.08
C HIS A 311 -8.22 -15.50 1.99
N VAL A 312 -7.27 -14.86 2.66
CA VAL A 312 -5.88 -15.32 2.79
C VAL A 312 -5.64 -15.71 4.24
N GLU A 313 -5.34 -16.97 4.48
CA GLU A 313 -5.16 -17.55 5.80
C GLU A 313 -3.78 -18.21 5.93
N GLY A 314 -3.30 -18.42 7.14
CA GLY A 314 -2.02 -19.07 7.42
C GLY A 314 -0.95 -18.12 7.93
N HIS A 315 0.25 -18.20 7.38
CA HIS A 315 1.34 -17.33 7.81
C HIS A 315 1.03 -15.86 7.47
N ALA A 316 1.49 -14.96 8.33
CA ALA A 316 1.40 -13.54 8.05
C ALA A 316 2.17 -13.22 6.76
N ILE A 317 1.47 -12.75 5.75
CA ILE A 317 1.98 -12.39 4.42
C ILE A 317 1.32 -11.10 3.96
N GLN A 318 2.05 -10.26 3.26
CA GLN A 318 1.44 -9.10 2.60
C GLN A 318 0.75 -9.55 1.32
N TYR A 319 -0.47 -9.06 1.08
CA TYR A 319 -1.21 -9.41 -0.12
C TYR A 319 -2.05 -8.26 -0.65
N GLN A 320 -2.28 -8.29 -1.96
CA GLN A 320 -3.16 -7.39 -2.68
C GLN A 320 -4.02 -8.19 -3.66
N VAL A 321 -5.23 -7.71 -3.91
CA VAL A 321 -6.17 -8.34 -4.84
C VAL A 321 -6.50 -7.38 -5.96
N ASN A 322 -6.35 -7.83 -7.22
CA ASN A 322 -6.72 -7.06 -8.40
C ASN A 322 -7.82 -7.75 -9.18
N ARG A 323 -8.71 -6.96 -9.76
CA ARG A 323 -9.76 -7.45 -10.66
C ARG A 323 -9.25 -7.47 -12.09
N THR A 324 -9.37 -8.61 -12.76
CA THR A 324 -9.04 -8.78 -14.18
C THR A 324 -10.30 -8.86 -15.03
N SER A 325 -10.11 -8.96 -16.35
CA SER A 325 -11.21 -9.18 -17.31
C SER A 325 -11.97 -10.50 -17.07
N ASN A 326 -11.30 -11.52 -16.52
CA ASN A 326 -11.84 -12.88 -16.37
C ASN A 326 -11.98 -13.35 -14.91
N GLY A 327 -11.67 -12.50 -13.95
CA GLY A 327 -11.71 -12.88 -12.54
C GLY A 327 -10.83 -12.01 -11.66
N TRP A 328 -9.90 -12.61 -10.94
CA TRP A 328 -9.07 -11.95 -9.96
C TRP A 328 -7.64 -12.45 -9.98
N VAL A 329 -6.73 -11.63 -9.54
CA VAL A 329 -5.35 -12.02 -9.24
C VAL A 329 -5.01 -11.58 -7.82
N VAL A 330 -4.37 -12.47 -7.08
CA VAL A 330 -3.87 -12.20 -5.74
C VAL A 330 -2.35 -12.16 -5.78
N GLU A 331 -1.76 -11.05 -5.40
CA GLU A 331 -0.34 -10.94 -5.11
C GLU A 331 -0.09 -11.38 -3.67
N LEU A 332 0.91 -12.22 -3.46
CA LEU A 332 1.40 -12.67 -2.16
C LEU A 332 2.87 -12.31 -2.03
N VAL A 333 3.24 -11.48 -1.07
CA VAL A 333 4.62 -11.05 -0.84
C VAL A 333 5.12 -11.59 0.48
N ASN A 334 6.05 -12.53 0.43
CA ASN A 334 6.75 -13.03 1.61
C ASN A 334 7.96 -12.15 1.91
N ASN A 335 7.82 -11.21 2.83
CA ASN A 335 8.88 -10.31 3.23
C ASN A 335 9.83 -10.90 4.30
N ARG A 336 9.68 -12.18 4.61
CA ARG A 336 10.47 -12.92 5.60
C ARG A 336 11.67 -13.62 4.97
N GLY A 337 12.65 -13.95 5.79
CA GLY A 337 13.75 -14.84 5.42
C GLY A 337 14.86 -14.18 4.60
N VAL A 338 14.81 -12.87 4.35
CA VAL A 338 15.92 -12.13 3.75
C VAL A 338 16.42 -11.12 4.76
N SER A 339 17.62 -11.34 5.28
CA SER A 339 18.29 -10.40 6.16
C SER A 339 19.27 -9.57 5.37
N LYS A 340 19.17 -8.26 5.48
CA LYS A 340 20.01 -7.30 4.78
C LYS A 340 20.51 -6.23 5.73
N LYS A 341 21.82 -6.13 5.86
CA LYS A 341 22.49 -5.03 6.55
C LYS A 341 23.21 -4.17 5.53
N LYS A 342 23.38 -2.91 5.87
CA LYS A 342 24.18 -1.96 5.10
C LYS A 342 25.56 -2.57 4.83
N ASP A 343 26.07 -2.37 3.61
CA ASP A 343 27.40 -2.78 3.16
C ASP A 343 27.69 -4.30 3.25
N GLN A 344 26.64 -5.12 3.27
CA GLN A 344 26.79 -6.58 3.31
C GLN A 344 25.83 -7.21 2.30
N ALA A 345 26.25 -8.30 1.70
CA ALA A 345 25.36 -9.11 0.89
C ALA A 345 24.15 -9.62 1.70
N ALA A 346 23.01 -9.72 1.08
CA ALA A 346 21.83 -10.27 1.73
C ALA A 346 22.02 -11.77 2.06
N VAL A 347 21.49 -12.19 3.20
CA VAL A 347 21.47 -13.59 3.61
C VAL A 347 20.03 -14.09 3.56
N THR A 348 19.83 -15.21 2.87
CA THR A 348 18.50 -15.82 2.72
C THR A 348 18.39 -17.07 3.58
N ASP A 349 17.40 -17.11 4.45
CA ASP A 349 16.98 -18.30 5.17
C ASP A 349 16.00 -19.10 4.32
N ALA A 350 16.46 -20.18 3.71
CA ALA A 350 15.66 -21.04 2.87
C ALA A 350 14.45 -21.68 3.59
N GLY A 351 14.48 -21.77 4.91
CA GLY A 351 13.40 -22.30 5.73
C GLY A 351 12.25 -21.32 5.98
N ALA A 352 12.42 -20.03 5.67
CA ALA A 352 11.41 -19.01 5.92
C ALA A 352 10.31 -18.96 4.83
N VAL A 353 9.88 -20.12 4.36
CA VAL A 353 8.75 -20.24 3.41
C VAL A 353 7.46 -19.82 4.10
N ALA A 354 6.66 -18.99 3.43
CA ALA A 354 5.31 -18.68 3.88
C ALA A 354 4.32 -19.71 3.30
N HIS A 355 3.55 -20.32 4.19
CA HIS A 355 2.50 -21.26 3.86
C HIS A 355 1.16 -20.57 4.07
N VAL A 356 0.42 -20.39 3.01
CA VAL A 356 -0.88 -19.72 3.02
C VAL A 356 -1.94 -20.54 2.33
N THR A 357 -3.17 -20.35 2.75
CA THR A 357 -4.35 -20.93 2.12
C THR A 357 -5.20 -19.80 1.55
N LEU A 358 -5.51 -19.88 0.28
CA LEU A 358 -6.47 -19.01 -0.38
C LEU A 358 -7.84 -19.68 -0.40
N VAL A 359 -8.85 -18.98 0.12
CA VAL A 359 -10.25 -19.43 0.13
C VAL A 359 -11.06 -18.50 -0.77
N PRO A 360 -11.26 -18.83 -2.07
CA PRO A 360 -12.07 -18.04 -2.98
C PRO A 360 -13.54 -18.00 -2.51
N ARG A 361 -14.18 -16.84 -2.60
CA ARG A 361 -15.61 -16.67 -2.30
C ARG A 361 -16.51 -16.89 -3.51
N MET A 362 -15.94 -17.27 -4.64
CA MET A 362 -16.64 -17.57 -5.88
C MET A 362 -16.15 -18.90 -6.44
N ARG A 363 -16.93 -19.48 -7.34
CA ARG A 363 -16.50 -20.66 -8.09
C ARG A 363 -15.48 -20.26 -9.15
N CYS A 364 -14.32 -20.91 -9.12
CA CYS A 364 -13.26 -20.73 -10.10
C CYS A 364 -13.38 -21.81 -11.20
N ALA A 365 -13.09 -21.41 -12.43
CA ALA A 365 -12.91 -22.32 -13.55
C ALA A 365 -11.46 -22.85 -13.59
N SER A 366 -10.49 -22.04 -13.20
CA SER A 366 -9.09 -22.42 -13.06
C SER A 366 -8.39 -21.53 -12.02
N ILE A 367 -7.35 -22.08 -11.42
CA ILE A 367 -6.47 -21.39 -10.48
C ILE A 367 -5.03 -21.68 -10.88
N ARG A 368 -4.22 -20.63 -11.06
CA ARG A 368 -2.83 -20.77 -11.53
C ARG A 368 -1.89 -19.85 -10.74
N GLU A 369 -0.75 -20.38 -10.38
CA GLU A 369 0.40 -19.60 -9.91
C GLU A 369 1.20 -19.10 -11.13
N TRP A 370 1.45 -17.81 -11.22
CA TRP A 370 2.09 -17.25 -12.40
C TRP A 370 3.59 -17.51 -12.45
N ARG A 371 4.27 -17.48 -11.29
CA ARG A 371 5.73 -17.62 -11.24
C ARG A 371 6.18 -19.07 -11.25
N SER A 372 5.53 -19.91 -10.48
CA SER A 372 5.81 -21.36 -10.48
C SER A 372 5.21 -22.09 -11.68
N GLY A 373 4.20 -21.51 -12.33
CA GLY A 373 3.42 -22.14 -13.40
C GLY A 373 2.49 -23.26 -12.92
N ARG A 374 2.36 -23.47 -11.62
CA ARG A 374 1.53 -24.52 -11.02
C ARG A 374 0.05 -24.21 -11.27
N VAL A 375 -0.68 -25.26 -11.66
CA VAL A 375 -2.13 -25.20 -11.84
C VAL A 375 -2.77 -26.02 -10.73
N HIS A 376 -3.73 -25.44 -10.07
CA HIS A 376 -4.51 -26.09 -9.03
C HIS A 376 -5.87 -26.55 -9.56
N THR A 377 -6.37 -27.66 -9.02
CA THR A 377 -7.78 -28.01 -9.19
C THR A 377 -8.63 -26.92 -8.52
N PRO A 378 -9.69 -26.42 -9.19
CA PRO A 378 -10.59 -25.46 -8.58
C PRO A 378 -11.33 -26.10 -7.40
N GLU A 379 -10.82 -25.89 -6.21
CA GLU A 379 -11.34 -26.39 -4.94
C GLU A 379 -11.81 -25.22 -4.07
N GLU A 380 -12.43 -25.52 -2.95
CA GLU A 380 -12.87 -24.51 -1.98
C GLU A 380 -11.70 -23.76 -1.33
N ALA A 381 -10.52 -24.39 -1.25
CA ALA A 381 -9.31 -23.78 -0.71
C ALA A 381 -8.07 -24.23 -1.49
N VAL A 382 -7.11 -23.34 -1.69
CA VAL A 382 -5.87 -23.59 -2.41
C VAL A 382 -4.68 -23.29 -1.51
N TYR A 383 -3.81 -24.30 -1.36
CA TYR A 383 -2.58 -24.15 -0.59
C TYR A 383 -1.45 -23.64 -1.48
N VAL A 384 -0.79 -22.58 -1.02
CA VAL A 384 0.30 -21.90 -1.73
C VAL A 384 1.52 -21.75 -0.83
N GLU A 385 2.69 -22.00 -1.38
CA GLU A 385 3.98 -21.77 -0.74
C GLU A 385 4.68 -20.60 -1.42
N VAL A 386 5.07 -19.59 -0.63
CA VAL A 386 5.82 -18.44 -1.13
C VAL A 386 7.22 -18.45 -0.50
N GLY A 387 8.24 -18.57 -1.31
CA GLY A 387 9.63 -18.61 -0.86
C GLY A 387 10.06 -17.34 -0.09
N PRO A 388 11.16 -17.40 0.65
CA PRO A 388 11.67 -16.25 1.40
C PRO A 388 12.04 -15.09 0.48
N GLY A 389 11.58 -13.91 0.80
CA GLY A 389 11.80 -12.70 0.01
C GLY A 389 11.22 -12.74 -1.41
N ALA A 390 10.25 -13.59 -1.67
CA ALA A 390 9.64 -13.77 -2.99
C ALA A 390 8.24 -13.18 -3.07
N THR A 391 7.79 -12.96 -4.30
CA THR A 391 6.42 -12.60 -4.65
C THR A 391 5.83 -13.69 -5.52
N GLU A 392 4.61 -14.13 -5.24
CA GLU A 392 3.83 -15.03 -6.11
C GLU A 392 2.51 -14.38 -6.47
N PHE A 393 1.96 -14.71 -7.63
CA PHE A 393 0.69 -14.22 -8.12
C PHE A 393 -0.24 -15.38 -8.43
N ILE A 394 -1.43 -15.35 -7.86
CA ILE A 394 -2.42 -16.41 -8.03
C ILE A 394 -3.59 -15.89 -8.84
N GLU A 395 -3.72 -16.36 -10.04
CA GLU A 395 -4.83 -16.06 -10.94
C GLU A 395 -6.03 -16.95 -10.60
N LEU A 396 -7.18 -16.33 -10.39
CA LEU A 396 -8.46 -16.95 -10.11
C LEU A 396 -9.42 -16.62 -11.25
N VAL A 397 -9.55 -17.51 -12.23
CA VAL A 397 -10.50 -17.34 -13.34
C VAL A 397 -11.89 -17.78 -12.87
N THR A 398 -12.86 -16.87 -12.91
CA THR A 398 -14.23 -17.18 -12.45
C THR A 398 -15.01 -17.99 -13.47
N GLN A 399 -15.88 -18.88 -13.01
CA GLN A 399 -16.90 -19.50 -13.87
C GLN A 399 -17.90 -18.43 -14.27
N ARG A 400 -18.20 -18.33 -15.56
CA ARG A 400 -19.23 -17.44 -16.08
C ARG A 400 -20.63 -17.97 -15.79
#